data_73e60bbe980d84e85283bdc5c9331fa9
#
_entry.id   73e60bbe980d84e85283bdc5c9331fa9
#
_cell.length_a   1.000
_cell.length_b   1.000
_cell.length_c   1.000
_cell.angle_alpha   90.00
_cell.angle_beta   90.00
_cell.angle_gamma   90.00
#
_symmetry.space_group_name_H-M   'P 1'
#
loop_
_entity.id
_entity.type
_entity.pdbx_description
1 polymer ?
#
loop_
_entity_poly.entity_id
_entity_poly.type
_entity_poly.pdbx_seq_one_letter_code
_entity_poly.pdbx_strand_id
1 'polypeptide(L)'
;MAVMKIEYYSQVLDMEWGVNVLYPDANRVEEADCKDIPVLYLLHGMSGNHNSWLKRTNVERLLRGTNLIVVMPNTSNGWYTDTQYGFDYYTALAEELPEVLKRFFPNMTSKREKTFIAGLSMGGYGCFKLALATNRFSHAASFSGALSFQEFSPESQNLGTPAYWRGVFGEIKDWTAS
;
A
#
# COMPACT_ATOMS: atom_id res chain seq x y z
N MET A 1 -8.16 8.55 -16.63
CA MET A 1 -7.23 8.94 -15.56
C MET A 1 -5.80 8.94 -16.09
N ALA A 2 -4.98 9.85 -15.65
CA ALA A 2 -3.55 9.79 -15.95
C ALA A 2 -2.92 8.65 -15.15
N VAL A 3 -2.11 7.81 -15.83
CA VAL A 3 -1.32 6.75 -15.19
C VAL A 3 0.11 7.26 -15.06
N MET A 4 0.58 7.45 -13.83
CA MET A 4 1.91 7.93 -13.54
C MET A 4 2.72 6.80 -12.91
N LYS A 5 3.89 6.53 -13.47
CA LYS A 5 4.88 5.62 -12.92
C LYS A 5 5.98 6.45 -12.29
N ILE A 6 6.15 6.32 -11.01
CA ILE A 6 7.10 7.09 -10.22
C ILE A 6 8.13 6.13 -9.68
N GLU A 7 9.37 6.46 -9.85
CA GLU A 7 10.50 5.82 -9.21
C GLU A 7 11.32 6.91 -8.51
N TYR A 8 11.62 6.71 -7.25
CA TYR A 8 12.38 7.66 -6.46
C TYR A 8 13.28 6.93 -5.46
N TYR A 9 14.36 7.57 -5.07
CA TYR A 9 15.24 7.02 -4.05
C TYR A 9 14.59 7.15 -2.67
N SER A 10 14.24 6.00 -2.08
CA SER A 10 13.73 5.94 -0.71
C SER A 10 14.88 6.00 0.29
N GLN A 11 14.84 6.96 1.19
CA GLN A 11 15.83 7.08 2.28
C GLN A 11 15.65 5.97 3.32
N VAL A 12 14.41 5.52 3.53
CA VAL A 12 14.08 4.47 4.50
C VAL A 12 14.52 3.10 3.99
N LEU A 13 14.31 2.82 2.70
CA LEU A 13 14.67 1.54 2.10
C LEU A 13 16.10 1.50 1.55
N ASP A 14 16.78 2.65 1.47
CA ASP A 14 18.11 2.84 0.89
C ASP A 14 18.21 2.28 -0.55
N MET A 15 17.17 2.51 -1.36
CA MET A 15 17.13 2.04 -2.74
C MET A 15 16.11 2.81 -3.59
N GLU A 16 16.20 2.68 -4.93
CA GLU A 16 15.16 3.12 -5.86
C GLU A 16 13.86 2.36 -5.58
N TRP A 17 12.76 3.09 -5.39
CA TRP A 17 11.47 2.51 -5.03
C TRP A 17 10.35 2.96 -5.95
N GLY A 18 9.62 1.97 -6.51
CA GLY A 18 8.57 2.18 -7.49
C GLY A 18 7.19 2.32 -6.88
N VAL A 19 6.44 3.31 -7.35
CA VAL A 19 5.04 3.56 -7.00
C VAL A 19 4.27 3.92 -8.27
N ASN A 20 3.08 3.36 -8.48
CA ASN A 20 2.17 3.83 -9.52
C ASN A 20 1.07 4.70 -8.91
N VAL A 21 0.68 5.74 -9.64
CA VAL A 21 -0.39 6.64 -9.24
C VAL A 21 -1.39 6.79 -10.39
N LEU A 22 -2.67 6.61 -10.09
CA LEU A 22 -3.76 7.09 -10.93
C LEU A 22 -4.15 8.49 -10.47
N TYR A 23 -4.14 9.44 -11.39
CA TYR A 23 -4.49 10.83 -11.11
C TYR A 23 -5.69 11.27 -11.95
N PRO A 24 -6.66 12.03 -11.40
CA PRO A 24 -7.81 12.51 -12.14
C PRO A 24 -7.41 13.32 -13.38
N ASP A 25 -8.10 13.11 -14.49
CA ASP A 25 -7.89 13.93 -15.69
C ASP A 25 -8.46 15.36 -15.46
N ALA A 26 -7.63 16.36 -15.62
CA ALA A 26 -7.99 17.76 -15.37
C ALA A 26 -9.21 18.24 -16.16
N ASN A 27 -9.45 17.69 -17.35
CA ASN A 27 -10.59 18.03 -18.20
C ASN A 27 -11.90 17.28 -17.84
N ARG A 28 -11.88 16.45 -16.79
CA ARG A 28 -13.04 15.66 -16.32
C ARG A 28 -13.46 15.98 -14.89
N VAL A 29 -12.73 16.86 -14.25
CA VAL A 29 -12.96 17.30 -12.87
C VAL A 29 -13.18 18.81 -12.89
N GLU A 30 -14.21 19.30 -12.21
CA GLU A 30 -14.44 20.73 -12.08
C GLU A 30 -13.27 21.38 -11.33
N GLU A 31 -12.94 22.63 -11.68
CA GLU A 31 -11.80 23.35 -11.10
C GLU A 31 -11.89 23.46 -9.56
N ALA A 32 -13.11 23.57 -9.03
CA ALA A 32 -13.36 23.59 -7.60
C ALA A 32 -12.93 22.30 -6.90
N ASP A 33 -12.99 21.16 -7.59
CA ASP A 33 -12.66 19.83 -7.08
C ASP A 33 -11.19 19.46 -7.28
N CYS A 34 -10.41 20.30 -7.95
CA CYS A 34 -8.98 20.09 -8.17
C CYS A 34 -8.12 20.35 -6.92
N LYS A 35 -8.72 20.71 -5.80
CA LYS A 35 -8.04 20.95 -4.51
C LYS A 35 -8.51 19.93 -3.49
N ASP A 36 -7.60 19.53 -2.60
CA ASP A 36 -7.91 18.60 -1.50
C ASP A 36 -8.53 17.28 -2.00
N ILE A 37 -7.91 16.70 -3.05
CA ILE A 37 -8.39 15.52 -3.74
C ILE A 37 -8.27 14.30 -2.83
N PRO A 38 -9.33 13.50 -2.63
CA PRO A 38 -9.27 12.26 -1.85
C PRO A 38 -8.23 11.29 -2.39
N VAL A 39 -7.67 10.47 -1.49
CA VAL A 39 -6.64 9.49 -1.85
C VAL A 39 -6.96 8.09 -1.34
N LEU A 40 -6.77 7.10 -2.19
CA LEU A 40 -6.84 5.67 -1.87
C LEU A 40 -5.44 5.05 -2.02
N TYR A 41 -4.92 4.48 -0.95
CA TYR A 41 -3.77 3.58 -1.00
C TYR A 41 -4.26 2.17 -1.31
N LEU A 42 -3.79 1.59 -2.43
CA LEU A 42 -4.27 0.31 -2.94
C LEU A 42 -3.13 -0.70 -2.98
N LEU A 43 -3.15 -1.62 -2.03
CA LEU A 43 -2.04 -2.51 -1.70
C LEU A 43 -2.13 -3.84 -2.46
N HIS A 44 -1.00 -4.29 -3.05
CA HIS A 44 -0.92 -5.54 -3.81
C HIS A 44 -0.80 -6.78 -2.91
N GLY A 45 -1.14 -7.94 -3.45
CA GLY A 45 -0.93 -9.25 -2.81
C GLY A 45 0.49 -9.79 -2.99
N MET A 46 0.77 -10.91 -2.31
CA MET A 46 2.04 -11.64 -2.43
C MET A 46 2.36 -11.97 -3.89
N SER A 47 3.63 -11.99 -4.25
CA SER A 47 4.14 -12.17 -5.62
C SER A 47 3.75 -11.05 -6.60
N GLY A 48 3.15 -9.96 -6.10
CA GLY A 48 2.83 -8.76 -6.85
C GLY A 48 3.83 -7.64 -6.64
N ASN A 49 3.50 -6.49 -7.21
CA ASN A 49 4.20 -5.22 -7.02
C ASN A 49 3.26 -4.05 -7.36
N HIS A 50 3.77 -2.82 -7.38
CA HIS A 50 3.02 -1.61 -7.73
C HIS A 50 2.27 -1.67 -9.08
N ASN A 51 2.62 -2.59 -9.98
CA ASN A 51 1.94 -2.76 -11.28
C ASN A 51 0.74 -3.72 -11.21
N SER A 52 0.55 -4.47 -10.12
CA SER A 52 -0.39 -5.60 -10.08
C SER A 52 -1.83 -5.18 -10.36
N TRP A 53 -2.29 -4.10 -9.75
CA TRP A 53 -3.65 -3.62 -9.94
C TRP A 53 -3.90 -3.13 -11.36
N LEU A 54 -2.95 -2.41 -11.97
CA LEU A 54 -3.05 -1.95 -13.36
C LEU A 54 -3.02 -3.10 -14.37
N LYS A 55 -2.20 -4.14 -14.12
CA LYS A 55 -2.03 -5.26 -15.06
C LYS A 55 -3.14 -6.31 -14.97
N ARG A 56 -3.76 -6.47 -13.80
CA ARG A 56 -4.63 -7.61 -13.53
C ARG A 56 -6.09 -7.22 -13.31
N THR A 57 -6.41 -5.92 -13.35
CA THR A 57 -7.76 -5.41 -13.10
C THR A 57 -8.13 -4.28 -14.06
N ASN A 58 -9.40 -3.90 -14.03
CA ASN A 58 -9.91 -2.73 -14.74
C ASN A 58 -9.95 -1.47 -13.87
N VAL A 59 -9.10 -1.36 -12.85
CA VAL A 59 -9.17 -0.27 -11.85
C VAL A 59 -9.14 1.12 -12.50
N GLU A 60 -8.26 1.35 -13.48
CA GLU A 60 -8.21 2.63 -14.21
C GLU A 60 -9.54 2.94 -14.90
N ARG A 61 -10.12 1.97 -15.59
CA ARG A 61 -11.40 2.14 -16.29
C ARG A 61 -12.56 2.38 -15.34
N LEU A 62 -12.61 1.66 -14.21
CA LEU A 62 -13.68 1.79 -13.22
C LEU A 62 -13.66 3.14 -12.52
N LEU A 63 -12.48 3.72 -12.34
CA LEU A 63 -12.30 5.00 -11.66
C LEU A 63 -12.30 6.20 -12.62
N ARG A 64 -12.42 5.96 -13.92
CA ARG A 64 -12.47 7.04 -14.91
C ARG A 64 -13.64 7.98 -14.64
N GLY A 65 -13.34 9.27 -14.49
CA GLY A 65 -14.34 10.29 -14.19
C GLY A 65 -14.58 10.48 -12.69
N THR A 66 -13.86 9.78 -11.82
CA THR A 66 -13.86 10.07 -10.38
C THR A 66 -12.78 11.10 -10.03
N ASN A 67 -13.04 11.87 -8.99
CA ASN A 67 -12.04 12.77 -8.40
C ASN A 67 -11.32 12.04 -7.24
N LEU A 68 -10.47 11.06 -7.59
CA LEU A 68 -9.76 10.22 -6.63
C LEU A 68 -8.33 9.98 -7.11
N ILE A 69 -7.35 10.25 -6.26
CA ILE A 69 -5.97 9.80 -6.47
C ILE A 69 -5.86 8.37 -5.94
N VAL A 70 -5.29 7.45 -6.73
CA VAL A 70 -5.00 6.09 -6.26
C VAL A 70 -3.50 5.85 -6.26
N VAL A 71 -2.97 5.49 -5.11
CA VAL A 71 -1.55 5.22 -4.88
C VAL A 71 -1.35 3.71 -4.74
N MET A 72 -0.52 3.14 -5.60
CA MET A 72 -0.21 1.71 -5.63
C MET A 72 1.28 1.52 -5.33
N PRO A 73 1.67 1.37 -4.06
CA PRO A 73 3.07 1.19 -3.67
C PRO A 73 3.54 -0.25 -3.88
N ASN A 74 4.85 -0.47 -3.74
CA ASN A 74 5.49 -1.77 -3.79
C ASN A 74 6.06 -2.15 -2.43
N THR A 75 5.88 -3.38 -1.99
CA THR A 75 6.58 -3.94 -0.82
C THR A 75 7.24 -5.28 -1.15
N SER A 76 7.32 -5.61 -2.44
CA SER A 76 7.74 -6.96 -2.81
C SER A 76 6.98 -8.02 -2.01
N ASN A 77 7.62 -8.97 -1.39
CA ASN A 77 7.00 -9.93 -0.47
C ASN A 77 7.24 -9.56 1.01
N GLY A 78 7.37 -8.28 1.34
CA GLY A 78 7.70 -7.79 2.68
C GLY A 78 6.52 -7.58 3.63
N TRP A 79 5.30 -7.97 3.23
CA TRP A 79 4.10 -7.97 4.09
C TRP A 79 3.78 -6.62 4.76
N TYR A 80 4.16 -5.51 4.12
CA TYR A 80 3.89 -4.18 4.68
C TYR A 80 4.40 -4.03 6.12
N THR A 81 5.58 -4.63 6.40
CA THR A 81 6.20 -4.63 7.72
C THR A 81 7.68 -4.22 7.62
N ASP A 82 8.25 -3.77 8.72
CA ASP A 82 9.69 -3.61 8.84
C ASP A 82 10.27 -5.00 9.08
N THR A 83 10.96 -5.51 8.05
CA THR A 83 11.35 -6.92 7.98
C THR A 83 12.62 -7.18 8.77
N GLN A 84 12.76 -8.40 9.31
CA GLN A 84 13.99 -8.82 9.99
C GLN A 84 15.19 -8.97 9.04
N TYR A 85 14.95 -9.06 7.73
CA TYR A 85 16.01 -9.07 6.72
C TYR A 85 16.46 -7.67 6.26
N GLY A 86 15.93 -6.59 6.86
CA GLY A 86 16.49 -5.25 6.78
C GLY A 86 15.79 -4.29 5.82
N PHE A 87 14.59 -4.58 5.32
CA PHE A 87 13.79 -3.61 4.57
C PHE A 87 12.61 -3.11 5.40
N ASP A 88 12.58 -1.83 5.68
CA ASP A 88 11.59 -1.17 6.55
C ASP A 88 10.38 -0.68 5.75
N TYR A 89 9.65 -1.65 5.14
CA TYR A 89 8.51 -1.33 4.27
C TYR A 89 7.34 -0.66 5.01
N TYR A 90 7.10 -1.00 6.27
CA TYR A 90 6.07 -0.33 7.05
C TYR A 90 6.41 1.14 7.24
N THR A 91 7.62 1.44 7.69
CA THR A 91 8.09 2.81 7.91
C THR A 91 8.10 3.61 6.60
N ALA A 92 8.58 3.01 5.50
CA ALA A 92 8.56 3.65 4.19
C ALA A 92 7.13 4.03 3.74
N LEU A 93 6.15 3.15 3.98
CA LEU A 93 4.75 3.38 3.61
C LEU A 93 4.01 4.32 4.55
N ALA A 94 4.23 4.19 5.86
CA ALA A 94 3.50 4.95 6.86
C ALA A 94 4.02 6.38 7.01
N GLU A 95 5.31 6.59 6.81
CA GLU A 95 5.97 7.86 7.11
C GLU A 95 6.53 8.54 5.85
N GLU A 96 7.40 7.89 5.08
CA GLU A 96 8.09 8.51 3.97
C GLU A 96 7.19 8.76 2.77
N LEU A 97 6.49 7.73 2.28
CA LEU A 97 5.69 7.83 1.05
C LEU A 97 4.67 8.97 1.07
N PRO A 98 3.88 9.19 2.14
CA PRO A 98 2.94 10.30 2.18
C PRO A 98 3.60 11.67 2.04
N GLU A 99 4.79 11.86 2.61
CA GLU A 99 5.52 13.13 2.52
C GLU A 99 6.12 13.34 1.11
N VAL A 100 6.60 12.28 0.47
CA VAL A 100 7.06 12.31 -0.92
C VAL A 100 5.90 12.64 -1.87
N LEU A 101 4.76 11.96 -1.69
CA LEU A 101 3.58 12.18 -2.53
C LEU A 101 3.00 13.60 -2.42
N LYS A 102 3.03 14.21 -1.23
CA LYS A 102 2.61 15.61 -1.06
C LYS A 102 3.45 16.59 -1.88
N ARG A 103 4.74 16.30 -2.08
CA ARG A 103 5.61 17.13 -2.91
C ARG A 103 5.30 16.98 -4.39
N PHE A 104 4.96 15.78 -4.84
CA PHE A 104 4.58 15.52 -6.24
C PHE A 104 3.14 15.96 -6.53
N PHE A 105 2.24 15.80 -5.56
CA PHE A 105 0.80 16.06 -5.70
C PHE A 105 0.30 17.04 -4.63
N PRO A 106 0.61 18.33 -4.74
CA PRO A 106 0.23 19.32 -3.71
C PRO A 106 -1.29 19.45 -3.54
N ASN A 107 -2.08 19.00 -4.51
CA ASN A 107 -3.55 18.97 -4.45
C ASN A 107 -4.12 17.71 -3.76
N MET A 108 -3.29 16.74 -3.41
CA MET A 108 -3.69 15.55 -2.67
C MET A 108 -4.07 15.94 -1.24
N THR A 109 -5.15 15.37 -0.74
CA THR A 109 -5.61 15.62 0.62
C THR A 109 -4.58 15.21 1.68
N SER A 110 -4.57 15.95 2.79
CA SER A 110 -3.91 15.53 4.04
C SER A 110 -4.90 15.18 5.15
N LYS A 111 -6.22 15.22 4.83
CA LYS A 111 -7.28 14.99 5.80
C LYS A 111 -7.58 13.51 5.94
N ARG A 112 -7.69 13.04 7.18
CA ARG A 112 -8.01 11.65 7.48
C ARG A 112 -9.33 11.20 6.83
N GLU A 113 -10.37 12.01 6.91
CA GLU A 113 -11.71 11.71 6.37
C GLU A 113 -11.75 11.49 4.86
N LYS A 114 -10.73 11.95 4.13
CA LYS A 114 -10.57 11.77 2.68
C LYS A 114 -9.42 10.83 2.31
N THR A 115 -8.83 10.13 3.29
CA THR A 115 -7.73 9.19 3.07
C THR A 115 -8.19 7.77 3.37
N PHE A 116 -8.09 6.90 2.37
CA PHE A 116 -8.58 5.53 2.38
C PHE A 116 -7.46 4.55 2.09
N ILE A 117 -7.63 3.30 2.54
CA ILE A 117 -6.70 2.22 2.23
C ILE A 117 -7.46 0.92 1.92
N ALA A 118 -6.98 0.19 0.92
CA ALA A 118 -7.53 -1.11 0.59
C ALA A 118 -6.40 -2.04 0.11
N GLY A 119 -6.64 -3.36 0.17
CA GLY A 119 -5.64 -4.29 -0.30
C GLY A 119 -6.14 -5.71 -0.46
N LEU A 120 -5.43 -6.50 -1.26
CA LEU A 120 -5.73 -7.89 -1.55
C LEU A 120 -4.74 -8.83 -0.87
N SER A 121 -5.23 -9.89 -0.20
CA SER A 121 -4.39 -10.94 0.39
C SER A 121 -3.35 -10.37 1.36
N MET A 122 -2.05 -10.47 1.07
CA MET A 122 -0.98 -9.77 1.80
C MET A 122 -1.27 -8.26 1.94
N GLY A 123 -1.79 -7.61 0.89
CA GLY A 123 -2.23 -6.21 0.96
C GLY A 123 -3.45 -6.00 1.84
N GLY A 124 -4.32 -7.01 1.95
CA GLY A 124 -5.44 -7.02 2.88
C GLY A 124 -5.03 -7.05 4.35
N TYR A 125 -3.95 -7.77 4.67
CA TYR A 125 -3.27 -7.67 5.95
C TYR A 125 -2.65 -6.28 6.15
N GLY A 126 -1.87 -5.82 5.17
CA GLY A 126 -1.16 -4.54 5.24
C GLY A 126 -2.09 -3.34 5.41
N CYS A 127 -3.27 -3.34 4.76
CA CYS A 127 -4.20 -2.22 4.89
C CYS A 127 -4.79 -2.11 6.30
N PHE A 128 -5.09 -3.22 6.96
CA PHE A 128 -5.56 -3.18 8.36
C PHE A 128 -4.42 -2.85 9.32
N LYS A 129 -3.22 -3.41 9.10
CA LYS A 129 -2.04 -3.05 9.90
C LYS A 129 -1.79 -1.54 9.88
N LEU A 130 -1.73 -0.93 8.69
CA LEU A 130 -1.49 0.51 8.54
C LEU A 130 -2.65 1.34 9.10
N ALA A 131 -3.90 0.93 8.87
CA ALA A 131 -5.06 1.68 9.34
C ALA A 131 -5.21 1.66 10.88
N LEU A 132 -4.86 0.54 11.52
CA LEU A 132 -4.95 0.41 12.97
C LEU A 132 -3.75 1.04 13.69
N ALA A 133 -2.56 0.99 13.09
CA ALA A 133 -1.34 1.52 13.69
C ALA A 133 -1.16 3.03 13.48
N THR A 134 -1.89 3.62 12.51
CA THR A 134 -1.78 5.06 12.21
C THR A 134 -3.15 5.73 12.29
N ASN A 135 -3.17 7.02 12.61
CA ASN A 135 -4.42 7.81 12.55
C ASN A 135 -4.64 8.47 11.18
N ARG A 136 -4.12 7.86 10.11
CA ARG A 136 -4.13 8.46 8.77
C ARG A 136 -5.40 8.15 7.97
N PHE A 137 -5.96 6.95 8.15
CA PHE A 137 -7.02 6.43 7.29
C PHE A 137 -8.38 6.49 7.99
N SER A 138 -9.41 6.93 7.25
CA SER A 138 -10.80 6.92 7.74
C SER A 138 -11.48 5.58 7.49
N HIS A 139 -11.14 4.92 6.38
CA HIS A 139 -11.72 3.63 5.98
C HIS A 139 -10.62 2.69 5.48
N ALA A 140 -10.78 1.41 5.83
CA ALA A 140 -9.92 0.34 5.36
C ALA A 140 -10.78 -0.80 4.79
N ALA A 141 -10.35 -1.38 3.64
CA ALA A 141 -11.03 -2.52 3.03
C ALA A 141 -10.03 -3.63 2.72
N SER A 142 -10.27 -4.80 3.29
CA SER A 142 -9.45 -6.00 3.10
C SER A 142 -10.16 -7.00 2.20
N PHE A 143 -9.55 -7.32 1.06
CA PHE A 143 -10.03 -8.35 0.14
C PHE A 143 -9.25 -9.63 0.37
N SER A 144 -9.90 -10.64 0.96
CA SER A 144 -9.28 -11.95 1.27
C SER A 144 -7.93 -11.80 2.02
N GLY A 145 -7.86 -10.87 2.97
CA GLY A 145 -6.65 -10.60 3.75
C GLY A 145 -6.30 -11.74 4.71
N ALA A 146 -5.01 -11.98 4.91
CA ALA A 146 -4.50 -12.89 5.92
C ALA A 146 -4.54 -12.18 7.29
N LEU A 147 -5.69 -12.20 7.96
CA LEU A 147 -5.93 -11.44 9.19
C LEU A 147 -5.71 -12.23 10.48
N SER A 148 -5.45 -13.53 10.37
CA SER A 148 -5.10 -14.39 11.50
C SER A 148 -3.83 -15.17 11.19
N PHE A 149 -2.83 -15.06 12.06
CA PHE A 149 -1.59 -15.83 11.96
C PHE A 149 -1.59 -17.06 12.89
N GLN A 150 -2.62 -17.25 13.72
CA GLN A 150 -2.71 -18.42 14.63
C GLN A 150 -2.82 -19.74 13.87
N GLU A 151 -3.40 -19.69 12.64
CA GLU A 151 -3.51 -20.85 11.74
C GLU A 151 -2.38 -20.89 10.69
N PHE A 152 -1.49 -19.92 10.73
CA PHE A 152 -0.39 -19.76 9.78
C PHE A 152 0.81 -20.59 10.27
N SER A 153 0.70 -21.91 10.22
CA SER A 153 1.89 -22.73 10.34
C SER A 153 2.74 -22.57 9.07
N PRO A 154 4.02 -22.17 9.19
CA PRO A 154 4.94 -22.15 8.06
C PRO A 154 5.04 -23.47 7.32
N GLU A 155 4.68 -24.56 7.99
CA GLU A 155 4.69 -25.93 7.48
C GLU A 155 3.44 -26.29 6.67
N SER A 156 2.33 -25.61 6.92
CA SER A 156 1.02 -25.92 6.30
C SER A 156 0.79 -25.19 4.99
N GLN A 157 1.61 -24.22 4.61
CA GLN A 157 1.38 -23.39 3.44
C GLN A 157 2.55 -23.42 2.47
N ASN A 158 2.29 -23.82 1.24
CA ASN A 158 3.21 -23.74 0.10
C ASN A 158 3.59 -22.29 -0.30
N LEU A 159 3.46 -21.31 0.61
CA LEU A 159 3.60 -19.89 0.34
C LEU A 159 4.98 -19.31 0.72
N GLY A 160 5.90 -20.13 1.15
CA GLY A 160 7.25 -19.69 1.51
C GLY A 160 7.97 -20.66 2.44
N THR A 161 9.29 -20.55 2.52
CA THR A 161 10.11 -21.38 3.42
C THR A 161 10.04 -20.83 4.85
N PRO A 162 10.32 -21.65 5.88
CA PRO A 162 10.46 -21.14 7.25
C PRO A 162 11.49 -20.01 7.39
N ALA A 163 12.55 -20.04 6.59
CA ALA A 163 13.55 -18.98 6.56
C ALA A 163 12.97 -17.63 6.04
N TYR A 164 12.14 -17.71 4.99
CA TYR A 164 11.42 -16.53 4.49
C TYR A 164 10.54 -15.89 5.57
N TRP A 165 9.72 -16.70 6.24
CA TRP A 165 8.80 -16.18 7.26
C TRP A 165 9.55 -15.59 8.46
N ARG A 166 10.63 -16.23 8.92
CA ARG A 166 11.50 -15.64 9.95
C ARG A 166 12.14 -14.33 9.48
N GLY A 167 12.52 -14.26 8.22
CA GLY A 167 13.09 -13.04 7.64
C GLY A 167 12.09 -11.88 7.58
N VAL A 168 10.79 -12.16 7.41
CA VAL A 168 9.75 -11.14 7.38
C VAL A 168 9.31 -10.75 8.79
N PHE A 169 8.90 -11.72 9.62
CA PHE A 169 8.20 -11.47 10.89
C PHE A 169 9.02 -11.79 12.15
N GLY A 170 10.24 -12.28 12.02
CA GLY A 170 11.02 -12.77 13.16
C GLY A 170 10.67 -14.19 13.60
N GLU A 171 11.02 -14.54 14.82
CA GLU A 171 10.72 -15.86 15.38
C GLU A 171 9.23 -16.03 15.68
N ILE A 172 8.69 -17.24 15.46
CA ILE A 172 7.25 -17.53 15.60
C ILE A 172 6.68 -17.14 16.97
N LYS A 173 7.49 -17.27 18.03
CA LYS A 173 7.12 -16.86 19.39
C LYS A 173 6.75 -15.36 19.49
N ASP A 174 7.30 -14.55 18.59
CA ASP A 174 7.09 -13.11 18.59
C ASP A 174 5.80 -12.70 17.83
N TRP A 175 5.22 -13.62 17.03
CA TRP A 175 4.02 -13.35 16.22
C TRP A 175 2.72 -13.32 17.03
N THR A 176 2.71 -13.93 18.20
CA THR A 176 1.54 -13.97 19.09
C THR A 176 1.47 -12.78 20.05
N ALA A 177 2.51 -11.94 20.07
CA ALA A 177 2.64 -10.80 20.97
C ALA A 177 2.33 -9.44 20.31
N SER A 178 2.00 -9.42 19.00
CA SER A 178 1.74 -8.21 18.23
C SER A 178 0.27 -8.07 17.80
#